data_d94c7ef42c9bfe6ccbf5a55caa0a71db
#
_entry.id   d94c7ef42c9bfe6ccbf5a55caa0a71db
#
_cell.length_a   1.000
_cell.length_b   1.000
_cell.length_c   1.000
_cell.angle_alpha   90.00
_cell.angle_beta   90.00
_cell.angle_gamma   90.00
#
_symmetry.space_group_name_H-M   'P 1'
#
loop_
_entity.id
_entity.type
_entity.pdbx_description
1 polymer ?
#
loop_
_entity_poly.entity_id
_entity_poly.type
_entity_poly.pdbx_seq_one_letter_code
_entity_poly.pdbx_strand_id
1 'polypeptide(L)'
;GVIRSSYPCYIQYEYEQPFTCRNIEIVLNGNNYQAHRLKVMASDDGVNYRLVKQLVPARQGWQNTDEHSTHSIPPTTARFFRFYWTPEGSEPGSEDMDAAKWKPNLKIKELRLHREARLNQWEGKVGLVWRVAQATKEEEVGKQDCYSLSQVINLTKQYTGHSNGKTLTATLPKGKWKLLRMGHTATGHTNATAGGGKGLECDKFNPKTVRKQFDNWFAQAFVKTNPEIARRVLKYMHVDSWECGSQNWNKRFAIEFQKRRGYDLMPYLPLLAGIPMESVEQSEKILRDVRTTISELVVDV
;
A
#
# COMPACT_ATOMS: atom_id res chain seq x y z
N GLY A 1 3.55 -21.64 -4.67
CA GLY A 1 4.81 -21.58 -5.43
C GLY A 1 5.14 -20.16 -5.84
N VAL A 2 6.28 -19.98 -6.49
CA VAL A 2 6.71 -18.68 -7.05
C VAL A 2 6.90 -18.85 -8.54
N ILE A 3 6.29 -17.98 -9.33
CA ILE A 3 6.51 -17.89 -10.77
C ILE A 3 7.79 -17.11 -10.99
N ARG A 4 8.77 -17.72 -11.66
CA ARG A 4 10.07 -17.10 -11.95
C ARG A 4 10.46 -17.31 -13.40
N SER A 5 11.06 -16.30 -14.02
CA SER A 5 11.72 -16.41 -15.31
C SER A 5 12.82 -15.37 -15.45
N SER A 6 13.94 -15.74 -16.06
CA SER A 6 14.99 -14.83 -16.50
C SER A 6 14.94 -14.57 -18.01
N TYR A 7 14.01 -15.21 -18.70
CA TYR A 7 13.82 -15.14 -20.15
C TYR A 7 12.44 -14.55 -20.47
N PRO A 8 12.26 -13.97 -21.65
CA PRO A 8 10.95 -13.51 -22.12
C PRO A 8 9.92 -14.64 -21.98
N CYS A 9 8.77 -14.32 -21.40
CA CYS A 9 7.72 -15.31 -21.15
C CYS A 9 6.36 -14.63 -21.03
N TYR A 10 5.31 -15.42 -20.93
CA TYR A 10 3.99 -14.91 -20.61
C TYR A 10 3.24 -15.86 -19.66
N ILE A 11 2.30 -15.27 -18.91
CA ILE A 11 1.29 -15.98 -18.15
C ILE A 11 -0.03 -15.76 -18.85
N GLN A 12 -0.84 -16.80 -19.02
CA GLN A 12 -2.14 -16.70 -19.69
C GLN A 12 -3.24 -17.22 -18.79
N TYR A 13 -4.35 -16.49 -18.78
CA TYR A 13 -5.62 -16.89 -18.20
C TYR A 13 -6.63 -17.11 -19.33
N GLU A 14 -7.39 -18.20 -19.24
CA GLU A 14 -8.46 -18.57 -20.14
C GLU A 14 -9.73 -18.76 -19.32
N TYR A 15 -10.81 -18.13 -19.77
CA TYR A 15 -12.13 -18.21 -19.16
C TYR A 15 -13.10 -18.89 -20.12
N GLU A 16 -13.95 -19.75 -19.59
CA GLU A 16 -15.02 -20.39 -20.37
C GLU A 16 -16.00 -19.35 -20.96
N GLN A 17 -16.29 -18.32 -20.19
CA GLN A 17 -17.11 -17.18 -20.58
C GLN A 17 -16.32 -15.88 -20.51
N PRO A 18 -16.68 -14.86 -21.30
CA PRO A 18 -16.02 -13.57 -21.23
C PRO A 18 -15.96 -13.00 -19.80
N PHE A 19 -14.79 -12.59 -19.37
CA PHE A 19 -14.54 -12.00 -18.08
C PHE A 19 -14.22 -10.52 -18.24
N THR A 20 -14.89 -9.65 -17.47
CA THR A 20 -14.55 -8.23 -17.45
C THR A 20 -13.51 -7.98 -16.35
N CYS A 21 -12.29 -7.70 -16.76
CA CYS A 21 -11.20 -7.32 -15.86
C CYS A 21 -11.12 -5.79 -15.75
N ARG A 22 -10.97 -5.28 -14.51
CA ARG A 22 -10.82 -3.85 -14.23
C ARG A 22 -9.55 -3.51 -13.45
N ASN A 23 -9.01 -4.48 -12.74
CA ASN A 23 -7.69 -4.35 -12.12
C ASN A 23 -7.00 -5.70 -12.01
N ILE A 24 -5.70 -5.63 -11.88
CA ILE A 24 -4.79 -6.76 -11.77
C ILE A 24 -4.02 -6.58 -10.48
N GLU A 25 -4.12 -7.57 -9.60
CA GLU A 25 -3.33 -7.62 -8.37
C GLU A 25 -2.15 -8.56 -8.58
N ILE A 26 -0.94 -8.04 -8.37
CA ILE A 26 0.30 -8.80 -8.42
C ILE A 26 0.78 -9.00 -7.00
N VAL A 27 0.81 -10.25 -6.54
CA VAL A 27 1.41 -10.62 -5.26
C VAL A 27 2.90 -10.82 -5.49
N LEU A 28 3.69 -9.93 -4.92
CA LEU A 28 5.12 -9.83 -5.14
C LEU A 28 5.90 -10.97 -4.49
N ASN A 29 7.11 -11.18 -4.97
CA ASN A 29 8.15 -11.98 -4.31
C ASN A 29 9.48 -11.23 -4.37
N GLY A 30 9.75 -10.43 -3.35
CA GLY A 30 10.94 -9.60 -3.22
C GLY A 30 10.78 -8.20 -3.83
N ASN A 31 11.88 -7.44 -3.87
CA ASN A 31 11.90 -6.00 -4.11
C ASN A 31 12.07 -5.58 -5.56
N ASN A 32 12.39 -6.51 -6.46
CA ASN A 32 12.67 -6.16 -7.84
C ASN A 32 11.39 -5.79 -8.60
N TYR A 33 10.88 -4.58 -8.35
CA TYR A 33 9.60 -4.12 -8.89
C TYR A 33 9.57 -4.03 -10.41
N GLN A 34 10.69 -3.75 -11.07
CA GLN A 34 10.77 -3.69 -12.53
C GLN A 34 10.50 -5.06 -13.19
N ALA A 35 10.73 -6.16 -12.45
CA ALA A 35 10.39 -7.50 -12.91
C ALA A 35 8.88 -7.73 -13.08
N HIS A 36 8.05 -6.84 -12.53
CA HIS A 36 6.58 -6.93 -12.63
C HIS A 36 6.00 -6.03 -13.73
N ARG A 37 6.82 -5.51 -14.60
CA ARG A 37 6.45 -4.65 -15.73
C ARG A 37 5.85 -5.48 -16.87
N LEU A 38 4.59 -5.85 -16.69
CA LEU A 38 3.88 -6.74 -17.59
C LEU A 38 3.15 -5.97 -18.70
N LYS A 39 3.22 -6.48 -19.93
CA LYS A 39 2.34 -6.06 -21.02
C LYS A 39 1.06 -6.89 -20.95
N VAL A 40 -0.06 -6.22 -20.70
CA VAL A 40 -1.38 -6.86 -20.62
C VAL A 40 -2.01 -6.88 -21.99
N MET A 41 -2.33 -8.07 -22.46
CA MET A 41 -3.01 -8.32 -23.73
C MET A 41 -4.32 -9.05 -23.49
N ALA A 42 -5.32 -8.82 -24.34
CA ALA A 42 -6.60 -9.51 -24.28
C ALA A 42 -7.01 -10.05 -25.66
N SER A 43 -7.73 -11.16 -25.68
CA SER A 43 -8.24 -11.80 -26.89
C SER A 43 -9.57 -12.49 -26.61
N ASP A 44 -10.43 -12.57 -27.62
CA ASP A 44 -11.69 -13.30 -27.56
C ASP A 44 -11.59 -14.69 -28.19
N ASP A 45 -10.59 -14.92 -29.05
CA ASP A 45 -10.36 -16.17 -29.80
C ASP A 45 -9.09 -16.93 -29.37
N GLY A 46 -8.23 -16.31 -28.55
CA GLY A 46 -6.96 -16.91 -28.11
C GLY A 46 -5.83 -16.81 -29.15
N VAL A 47 -6.09 -16.21 -30.30
CA VAL A 47 -5.15 -16.06 -31.41
C VAL A 47 -4.81 -14.60 -31.65
N ASN A 48 -5.81 -13.76 -31.79
CA ASN A 48 -5.68 -12.33 -32.06
C ASN A 48 -5.70 -11.54 -30.77
N TYR A 49 -4.56 -11.03 -30.34
CA TYR A 49 -4.40 -10.29 -29.10
C TYR A 49 -4.29 -8.78 -29.34
N ARG A 50 -5.06 -8.00 -28.59
CA ARG A 50 -4.95 -6.53 -28.51
C ARG A 50 -4.23 -6.09 -27.24
N LEU A 51 -3.46 -5.04 -27.34
CA LEU A 51 -2.85 -4.40 -26.16
C LEU A 51 -3.94 -3.74 -25.31
N VAL A 52 -3.94 -4.02 -24.01
CA VAL A 52 -4.78 -3.37 -23.01
C VAL A 52 -3.98 -2.28 -22.30
N LYS A 53 -2.84 -2.64 -21.72
CA LYS A 53 -1.98 -1.72 -20.98
C LYS A 53 -0.57 -2.27 -20.83
N GLN A 54 0.43 -1.40 -20.89
CA GLN A 54 1.74 -1.66 -20.30
C GLN A 54 1.70 -1.26 -18.83
N LEU A 55 1.87 -2.22 -17.92
CA LEU A 55 1.93 -1.91 -16.49
C LEU A 55 3.22 -1.16 -16.18
N VAL A 56 3.10 -0.13 -15.38
CA VAL A 56 4.23 0.61 -14.81
C VAL A 56 4.26 0.31 -13.33
N PRO A 57 5.23 -0.46 -12.84
CA PRO A 57 5.34 -0.76 -11.41
C PRO A 57 5.50 0.50 -10.57
N ALA A 58 4.94 0.49 -9.37
CA ALA A 58 5.23 1.52 -8.39
C ALA A 58 6.71 1.45 -8.00
N ARG A 59 7.40 2.60 -7.97
CA ARG A 59 8.78 2.64 -7.50
C ARG A 59 8.84 2.29 -6.03
N GLN A 60 9.74 1.40 -5.69
CA GLN A 60 9.93 0.93 -4.32
C GLN A 60 11.41 0.71 -4.03
N GLY A 61 11.82 0.99 -2.80
CA GLY A 61 13.14 0.67 -2.31
C GLY A 61 13.24 -0.74 -1.71
N TRP A 62 14.40 -1.04 -1.22
CA TRP A 62 14.73 -2.33 -0.58
C TRP A 62 13.91 -2.61 0.71
N GLN A 63 13.37 -1.57 1.34
CA GLN A 63 12.50 -1.71 2.51
C GLN A 63 11.10 -2.20 2.18
N ASN A 64 10.78 -2.32 0.89
CA ASN A 64 9.47 -2.81 0.50
C ASN A 64 9.30 -4.24 0.96
N THR A 65 8.24 -4.48 1.70
CA THR A 65 7.81 -5.81 2.10
C THR A 65 6.97 -6.46 1.00
N ASP A 66 6.78 -7.77 1.06
CA ASP A 66 6.03 -8.59 0.08
C ASP A 66 4.55 -8.19 -0.10
N GLU A 67 4.21 -6.92 0.03
CA GLU A 67 2.86 -6.41 -0.19
C GLU A 67 2.49 -6.45 -1.68
N HIS A 68 1.21 -6.68 -1.94
CA HIS A 68 0.74 -6.70 -3.31
C HIS A 68 0.78 -5.32 -3.97
N SER A 69 0.67 -5.34 -5.28
CA SER A 69 0.54 -4.15 -6.12
C SER A 69 -0.70 -4.28 -6.99
N THR A 70 -1.62 -3.34 -6.84
CA THR A 70 -2.84 -3.27 -7.65
C THR A 70 -2.62 -2.36 -8.85
N HIS A 71 -2.89 -2.86 -10.05
CA HIS A 71 -2.84 -2.09 -11.28
C HIS A 71 -4.23 -1.97 -11.88
N SER A 72 -4.74 -0.75 -11.94
CA SER A 72 -5.99 -0.46 -12.65
C SER A 72 -5.75 -0.53 -14.16
N ILE A 73 -6.73 -1.03 -14.88
CA ILE A 73 -6.72 -1.08 -16.35
C ILE A 73 -8.06 -0.56 -16.89
N PRO A 74 -8.12 -0.08 -18.13
CA PRO A 74 -9.40 0.19 -18.77
C PRO A 74 -10.29 -1.06 -18.74
N PRO A 75 -11.58 -0.93 -18.41
CA PRO A 75 -12.50 -2.07 -18.33
C PRO A 75 -12.42 -2.92 -19.60
N THR A 76 -11.94 -4.15 -19.45
CA THR A 76 -11.66 -5.02 -20.60
C THR A 76 -12.41 -6.35 -20.43
N THR A 77 -13.31 -6.64 -21.37
CA THR A 77 -14.02 -7.92 -21.44
C THR A 77 -13.37 -8.79 -22.50
N ALA A 78 -12.96 -9.99 -22.12
CA ALA A 78 -12.32 -10.95 -23.00
C ALA A 78 -12.37 -12.38 -22.40
N ARG A 79 -12.14 -13.40 -23.22
CA ARG A 79 -11.95 -14.77 -22.74
C ARG A 79 -10.51 -15.07 -22.37
N PHE A 80 -9.55 -14.43 -23.02
CA PHE A 80 -8.12 -14.68 -22.82
C PHE A 80 -7.44 -13.40 -22.39
N PHE A 81 -6.64 -13.52 -21.32
CA PHE A 81 -5.74 -12.45 -20.85
C PHE A 81 -4.34 -13.00 -20.82
N ARG A 82 -3.39 -12.28 -21.45
CA ARG A 82 -2.00 -12.67 -21.53
C ARG A 82 -1.11 -11.55 -20.96
N PHE A 83 -0.20 -11.94 -20.10
CA PHE A 83 0.72 -11.05 -19.39
C PHE A 83 2.14 -11.36 -19.85
N TYR A 84 2.64 -10.56 -20.77
CA TYR A 84 4.00 -10.71 -21.27
C TYR A 84 5.00 -10.02 -20.37
N TRP A 85 6.09 -10.69 -20.15
CA TRP A 85 7.26 -10.16 -19.47
C TRP A 85 8.50 -10.36 -20.32
N THR A 86 9.40 -9.35 -20.29
CA THR A 86 10.74 -9.40 -20.89
C THR A 86 11.73 -8.64 -20.01
N PRO A 87 12.99 -9.09 -19.89
CA PRO A 87 14.03 -8.33 -19.21
C PRO A 87 14.41 -7.05 -19.95
N GLU A 88 14.13 -6.96 -21.25
CA GLU A 88 14.40 -5.79 -22.08
C GLU A 88 13.60 -4.58 -21.62
N GLY A 89 14.22 -3.39 -21.68
CA GLY A 89 13.60 -2.13 -21.29
C GLY A 89 13.36 -2.00 -19.77
N SER A 90 13.93 -2.88 -18.95
CA SER A 90 14.11 -2.61 -17.53
C SER A 90 15.14 -1.52 -17.37
N GLU A 91 14.78 -0.44 -16.69
CA GLU A 91 15.72 0.64 -16.45
C GLU A 91 16.82 0.18 -15.51
N PRO A 92 18.08 0.54 -15.76
CA PRO A 92 19.11 0.41 -14.73
C PRO A 92 18.66 1.24 -13.55
N GLY A 93 18.71 0.68 -12.34
CA GLY A 93 18.16 1.33 -11.16
C GLY A 93 18.93 2.55 -10.70
N SER A 94 18.91 3.62 -11.48
CA SER A 94 19.46 4.91 -11.09
C SER A 94 18.68 5.57 -9.94
N GLU A 95 17.47 5.12 -9.71
CA GLU A 95 16.54 5.67 -8.72
C GLU A 95 16.30 4.74 -7.53
N ASP A 96 16.72 3.50 -7.68
CA ASP A 96 16.66 2.46 -6.68
C ASP A 96 17.99 1.71 -6.74
N MET A 97 18.84 1.94 -5.76
CA MET A 97 20.19 1.34 -5.72
C MET A 97 20.14 -0.19 -5.75
N ASP A 98 19.04 -0.78 -5.28
CA ASP A 98 18.84 -2.23 -5.33
C ASP A 98 18.55 -2.72 -6.75
N ALA A 99 17.77 -2.00 -7.53
CA ALA A 99 17.50 -2.37 -8.91
C ALA A 99 18.74 -2.35 -9.78
N ALA A 100 19.72 -1.50 -9.49
CA ALA A 100 21.00 -1.44 -10.20
C ALA A 100 21.86 -2.70 -10.03
N LYS A 101 21.70 -3.42 -8.92
CA LYS A 101 22.49 -4.60 -8.58
C LYS A 101 21.90 -5.90 -9.10
N TRP A 102 20.62 -5.90 -9.48
CA TRP A 102 19.88 -7.12 -9.75
C TRP A 102 19.53 -7.24 -11.23
N LYS A 103 19.81 -8.40 -11.80
CA LYS A 103 19.30 -8.71 -13.14
C LYS A 103 17.77 -8.78 -13.08
N PRO A 104 17.06 -8.19 -14.04
CA PRO A 104 15.62 -8.29 -14.12
C PRO A 104 15.19 -9.75 -14.19
N ASN A 105 14.32 -10.15 -13.29
CA ASN A 105 13.70 -11.47 -13.28
C ASN A 105 12.23 -11.30 -12.94
N LEU A 106 11.37 -11.99 -13.66
CA LEU A 106 9.98 -12.15 -13.22
C LEU A 106 9.98 -12.94 -11.90
N LYS A 107 9.38 -12.37 -10.85
CA LYS A 107 9.25 -13.03 -9.53
C LYS A 107 7.92 -12.63 -8.91
N ILE A 108 6.90 -13.43 -9.12
CA ILE A 108 5.58 -13.20 -8.53
C ILE A 108 5.08 -14.46 -7.84
N LYS A 109 4.33 -14.29 -6.75
CA LYS A 109 3.64 -15.39 -6.06
C LYS A 109 2.31 -15.67 -6.72
N GLU A 110 1.56 -14.63 -7.02
CA GLU A 110 0.25 -14.73 -7.65
C GLU A 110 -0.01 -13.53 -8.55
N LEU A 111 -0.90 -13.75 -9.50
CA LEU A 111 -1.47 -12.73 -10.34
C LEU A 111 -2.99 -12.96 -10.34
N ARG A 112 -3.75 -11.95 -9.92
CA ARG A 112 -5.20 -12.04 -9.76
C ARG A 112 -5.89 -11.00 -10.62
N LEU A 113 -6.96 -11.40 -11.28
CA LEU A 113 -7.80 -10.51 -12.10
C LEU A 113 -9.10 -10.23 -11.37
N HIS A 114 -9.48 -8.96 -11.31
CA HIS A 114 -10.66 -8.52 -10.56
C HIS A 114 -11.68 -7.79 -11.43
N ARG A 115 -12.96 -8.03 -11.16
CA ARG A 115 -14.09 -7.35 -11.83
C ARG A 115 -14.39 -5.96 -11.25
N GLU A 116 -13.95 -5.71 -10.03
CA GLU A 116 -14.21 -4.46 -9.34
C GLU A 116 -13.17 -3.40 -9.70
N ALA A 117 -13.61 -2.16 -9.84
CA ALA A 117 -12.69 -1.04 -9.97
C ALA A 117 -11.92 -0.84 -8.66
N ARG A 118 -10.65 -0.51 -8.77
CA ARG A 118 -9.77 -0.09 -7.67
C ARG A 118 -8.92 1.09 -8.12
N LEU A 119 -8.50 1.90 -7.18
CA LEU A 119 -7.50 2.93 -7.45
C LEU A 119 -6.16 2.28 -7.77
N ASN A 120 -5.49 2.80 -8.78
CA ASN A 120 -4.21 2.29 -9.23
C ASN A 120 -3.16 2.40 -8.11
N GLN A 121 -2.47 1.30 -7.80
CA GLN A 121 -1.37 1.25 -6.81
C GLN A 121 -1.74 1.88 -5.45
N TRP A 122 -2.97 1.63 -5.01
CA TRP A 122 -3.51 2.24 -3.80
C TRP A 122 -2.71 1.91 -2.53
N GLU A 123 -2.02 0.78 -2.49
CA GLU A 123 -1.24 0.31 -1.33
C GLU A 123 -0.17 1.34 -0.91
N GLY A 124 0.54 1.91 -1.88
CA GLY A 124 1.49 3.00 -1.62
C GLY A 124 0.80 4.33 -1.27
N LYS A 125 -0.38 4.56 -1.84
CA LYS A 125 -1.13 5.81 -1.60
C LYS A 125 -1.72 5.90 -0.21
N VAL A 126 -1.98 4.77 0.43
CA VAL A 126 -2.50 4.70 1.80
C VAL A 126 -1.40 4.48 2.86
N GLY A 127 -0.14 4.46 2.44
CA GLY A 127 0.99 4.28 3.35
C GLY A 127 1.12 2.87 3.95
N LEU A 128 0.56 1.83 3.29
CA LEU A 128 0.82 0.44 3.66
C LEU A 128 2.25 0.04 3.36
N VAL A 129 2.81 0.60 2.30
CA VAL A 129 4.18 0.36 1.84
C VAL A 129 4.81 1.66 1.37
N TRP A 130 6.14 1.72 1.38
CA TRP A 130 6.92 2.80 0.80
C TRP A 130 7.03 2.61 -0.72
N ARG A 131 6.17 3.28 -1.49
CA ARG A 131 6.17 3.24 -2.95
C ARG A 131 5.80 4.59 -3.52
N VAL A 132 6.45 4.98 -4.61
CA VAL A 132 5.99 6.08 -5.44
C VAL A 132 4.96 5.54 -6.42
N ALA A 133 3.70 5.72 -6.07
CA ALA A 133 2.57 5.18 -6.83
C ALA A 133 2.22 6.08 -8.02
N GLN A 134 1.80 5.44 -9.12
CA GLN A 134 1.25 6.13 -10.28
C GLN A 134 -0.19 6.59 -10.00
N ALA A 135 -0.57 7.75 -10.51
CA ALA A 135 -1.95 8.23 -10.42
C ALA A 135 -2.92 7.26 -11.13
N THR A 136 -4.14 7.20 -10.64
CA THR A 136 -5.24 6.51 -11.33
C THR A 136 -5.73 7.40 -12.47
N LYS A 137 -6.00 6.82 -13.63
CA LYS A 137 -6.53 7.53 -14.78
C LYS A 137 -8.04 7.35 -14.91
N GLU A 138 -8.73 8.34 -15.45
CA GLU A 138 -10.19 8.28 -15.65
C GLU A 138 -10.60 7.20 -16.66
N GLU A 139 -9.75 6.87 -17.62
CA GLU A 139 -9.97 5.76 -18.56
C GLU A 139 -9.91 4.38 -17.90
N GLU A 140 -9.29 4.28 -16.72
CA GLU A 140 -9.17 3.05 -15.92
C GLU A 140 -10.31 2.92 -14.91
N VAL A 141 -10.67 4.05 -14.30
CA VAL A 141 -11.73 4.14 -13.29
C VAL A 141 -12.60 5.34 -13.64
N GLY A 142 -13.75 5.09 -14.24
CA GLY A 142 -14.69 6.13 -14.60
C GLY A 142 -15.50 6.63 -13.38
N LYS A 143 -16.15 7.78 -13.53
CA LYS A 143 -17.00 8.34 -12.47
C LYS A 143 -18.10 7.38 -12.01
N GLN A 144 -18.64 6.58 -12.91
CA GLN A 144 -19.66 5.55 -12.63
C GLN A 144 -19.15 4.41 -11.75
N ASP A 145 -17.84 4.26 -11.62
CA ASP A 145 -17.20 3.24 -10.78
C ASP A 145 -16.89 3.75 -9.37
N CYS A 146 -17.12 5.05 -9.13
CA CYS A 146 -16.87 5.69 -7.84
C CYS A 146 -18.15 5.67 -6.99
N TYR A 147 -18.02 5.28 -5.73
CA TYR A 147 -19.11 5.35 -4.78
C TYR A 147 -19.24 6.77 -4.23
N SER A 148 -20.47 7.30 -4.15
CA SER A 148 -20.69 8.58 -3.47
C SER A 148 -20.77 8.41 -1.95
N LEU A 149 -20.53 9.49 -1.21
CA LEU A 149 -20.68 9.50 0.25
C LEU A 149 -22.09 9.11 0.70
N SER A 150 -23.13 9.44 -0.10
CA SER A 150 -24.50 9.05 0.20
C SER A 150 -24.74 7.54 0.17
N GLN A 151 -23.85 6.78 -0.46
CA GLN A 151 -23.90 5.31 -0.52
C GLN A 151 -23.10 4.64 0.60
N VAL A 152 -22.46 5.42 1.49
CA VAL A 152 -21.68 4.89 2.62
C VAL A 152 -22.50 4.95 3.90
N ILE A 153 -22.69 3.81 4.53
CA ILE A 153 -23.37 3.70 5.82
C ILE A 153 -22.34 3.26 6.86
N ASN A 154 -22.12 4.13 7.86
CA ASN A 154 -21.23 3.79 8.96
C ASN A 154 -21.96 2.97 10.03
N LEU A 155 -21.61 1.69 10.12
CA LEU A 155 -22.22 0.73 11.06
C LEU A 155 -21.34 0.48 12.30
N THR A 156 -20.36 1.32 12.57
CA THR A 156 -19.42 1.11 13.69
C THR A 156 -20.14 1.03 15.05
N LYS A 157 -21.18 1.84 15.26
CA LYS A 157 -21.96 1.82 16.51
C LYS A 157 -22.83 0.57 16.68
N GLN A 158 -23.21 -0.06 15.57
CA GLN A 158 -23.99 -1.31 15.55
C GLN A 158 -23.11 -2.55 15.71
N TYR A 159 -21.79 -2.40 15.61
CA TYR A 159 -20.84 -3.48 15.80
C TYR A 159 -20.50 -3.62 17.28
N THR A 160 -21.26 -4.45 17.99
CA THR A 160 -21.21 -4.60 19.44
C THR A 160 -20.77 -6.00 19.86
N GLY A 161 -20.34 -6.17 21.10
CA GLY A 161 -19.93 -7.45 21.69
C GLY A 161 -18.56 -7.39 22.36
N HIS A 162 -18.21 -8.48 23.04
CA HIS A 162 -16.95 -8.62 23.78
C HIS A 162 -15.86 -9.31 22.92
N SER A 163 -14.67 -9.43 23.47
CA SER A 163 -13.47 -9.96 22.77
C SER A 163 -13.66 -11.33 22.09
N ASN A 164 -14.57 -12.15 22.59
CA ASN A 164 -14.80 -13.52 22.11
C ASN A 164 -15.93 -13.66 21.08
N GLY A 165 -16.57 -12.56 20.69
CA GLY A 165 -17.58 -12.58 19.64
C GLY A 165 -18.22 -11.20 19.47
N LYS A 166 -18.03 -10.61 18.30
CA LYS A 166 -18.69 -9.36 17.94
C LYS A 166 -19.75 -9.62 16.88
N THR A 167 -20.91 -9.05 17.09
CA THR A 167 -22.05 -9.18 16.19
C THR A 167 -22.37 -7.83 15.57
N LEU A 168 -22.68 -7.83 14.29
CA LEU A 168 -23.23 -6.70 13.58
C LEU A 168 -24.69 -6.96 13.28
N THR A 169 -25.58 -6.12 13.82
CA THR A 169 -27.00 -6.14 13.50
C THR A 169 -27.39 -4.77 12.96
N ALA A 170 -27.85 -4.75 11.71
CA ALA A 170 -28.26 -3.51 11.05
C ALA A 170 -29.37 -3.79 10.04
N THR A 171 -30.29 -2.83 9.87
CA THR A 171 -31.24 -2.79 8.78
C THR A 171 -30.68 -1.90 7.67
N LEU A 172 -30.56 -2.48 6.47
CA LEU A 172 -30.04 -1.77 5.30
C LEU A 172 -31.17 -1.52 4.29
N PRO A 173 -31.13 -0.43 3.53
CA PRO A 173 -32.03 -0.23 2.40
C PRO A 173 -31.93 -1.40 1.41
N LYS A 174 -33.01 -1.63 0.64
CA LYS A 174 -33.02 -2.67 -0.40
C LYS A 174 -31.89 -2.41 -1.41
N GLY A 175 -31.08 -3.44 -1.67
CA GLY A 175 -29.96 -3.34 -2.62
C GLY A 175 -28.90 -4.40 -2.38
N LYS A 176 -27.81 -4.29 -3.15
CA LYS A 176 -26.59 -5.10 -2.95
C LYS A 176 -25.58 -4.27 -2.18
N TRP A 177 -25.07 -4.81 -1.10
CA TRP A 177 -24.15 -4.11 -0.21
C TRP A 177 -22.82 -4.80 -0.14
N LYS A 178 -21.76 -4.01 -0.03
CA LYS A 178 -20.43 -4.48 0.34
C LYS A 178 -20.16 -4.08 1.79
N LEU A 179 -19.93 -5.07 2.65
CA LEU A 179 -19.56 -4.83 4.04
C LEU A 179 -18.04 -4.73 4.15
N LEU A 180 -17.55 -3.61 4.66
CA LEU A 180 -16.14 -3.39 4.99
C LEU A 180 -15.95 -3.45 6.49
N ARG A 181 -15.16 -4.40 6.97
CA ARG A 181 -14.64 -4.42 8.33
C ARG A 181 -13.22 -3.92 8.30
N MET A 182 -13.01 -2.71 8.82
CA MET A 182 -11.69 -2.11 8.89
C MET A 182 -11.20 -2.06 10.33
N GLY A 183 -9.90 -2.23 10.51
CA GLY A 183 -9.25 -2.19 11.82
C GLY A 183 -7.77 -1.90 11.65
N HIS A 184 -7.10 -1.74 12.77
CA HIS A 184 -5.65 -1.61 12.79
C HIS A 184 -5.05 -2.54 13.83
N THR A 185 -3.82 -2.96 13.59
CA THR A 185 -3.03 -3.80 14.48
C THR A 185 -1.58 -3.33 14.46
N ALA A 186 -0.75 -3.89 15.33
CA ALA A 186 0.68 -3.68 15.25
C ALA A 186 1.22 -4.17 13.90
N THR A 187 2.16 -3.44 13.32
CA THR A 187 2.78 -3.82 12.04
C THR A 187 3.59 -5.11 12.13
N GLY A 188 4.05 -5.45 13.34
CA GLY A 188 4.92 -6.60 13.57
C GLY A 188 6.39 -6.38 13.15
N HIS A 189 6.71 -5.20 12.60
CA HIS A 189 8.08 -4.88 12.22
C HIS A 189 8.99 -4.78 13.43
N THR A 190 10.20 -5.29 13.28
CA THR A 190 11.26 -5.24 14.28
C THR A 190 12.47 -4.52 13.70
N ASN A 191 13.18 -3.81 14.56
CA ASN A 191 14.46 -3.24 14.19
C ASN A 191 15.50 -4.34 13.90
N ALA A 192 16.54 -3.97 13.18
CA ALA A 192 17.63 -4.86 12.79
C ALA A 192 18.86 -4.77 13.72
N THR A 193 18.70 -4.25 14.94
CA THR A 193 19.80 -4.13 15.89
C THR A 193 20.35 -5.48 16.33
N ALA A 194 21.65 -5.54 16.54
CA ALA A 194 22.32 -6.75 17.04
C ALA A 194 22.07 -6.97 18.55
N GLY A 195 22.30 -8.20 19.00
CA GLY A 195 22.23 -8.59 20.41
C GLY A 195 20.83 -8.47 21.02
N GLY A 196 20.76 -8.04 22.28
CA GLY A 196 19.51 -7.92 23.03
C GLY A 196 18.64 -6.70 22.66
N GLY A 197 19.06 -5.88 21.71
CA GLY A 197 18.33 -4.69 21.29
C GLY A 197 17.21 -4.92 20.29
N LYS A 198 17.04 -6.15 19.77
CA LYS A 198 15.99 -6.47 18.80
C LYS A 198 14.61 -6.42 19.45
N GLY A 199 13.72 -5.62 18.89
CA GLY A 199 12.35 -5.47 19.39
C GLY A 199 11.42 -4.88 18.34
N LEU A 200 10.14 -4.80 18.70
CA LEU A 200 9.14 -4.17 17.85
C LEU A 200 9.41 -2.66 17.71
N GLU A 201 9.18 -2.15 16.52
CA GLU A 201 9.18 -0.71 16.27
C GLU A 201 8.10 0.01 17.11
N CYS A 202 8.42 1.21 17.59
CA CYS A 202 7.48 2.02 18.33
C CYS A 202 6.44 2.67 17.40
N ASP A 203 5.30 3.09 17.97
CA ASP A 203 4.33 3.94 17.28
C ASP A 203 4.96 5.33 17.04
N LYS A 204 5.37 5.59 15.79
CA LYS A 204 6.06 6.81 15.37
C LYS A 204 5.14 8.04 15.32
N PHE A 205 3.82 7.84 15.42
CA PHE A 205 2.85 8.95 15.52
C PHE A 205 2.52 9.32 16.97
N ASN A 206 3.16 8.67 17.95
CA ASN A 206 2.89 8.88 19.35
C ASN A 206 4.14 9.43 20.07
N PRO A 207 4.14 10.72 20.48
CA PRO A 207 5.29 11.32 21.16
C PRO A 207 5.73 10.58 22.42
N LYS A 208 4.78 9.94 23.12
CA LYS A 208 5.12 9.20 24.35
C LYS A 208 5.94 7.95 24.07
N THR A 209 5.67 7.24 22.96
CA THR A 209 6.43 6.04 22.61
C THR A 209 7.78 6.38 22.03
N VAL A 210 7.87 7.44 21.21
CA VAL A 210 9.13 7.95 20.70
C VAL A 210 10.01 8.46 21.85
N ARG A 211 9.44 9.21 22.80
CA ARG A 211 10.15 9.64 24.01
C ARG A 211 10.65 8.47 24.83
N LYS A 212 9.82 7.42 25.02
CA LYS A 212 10.23 6.21 25.72
C LYS A 212 11.39 5.51 25.02
N GLN A 213 11.40 5.46 23.69
CA GLN A 213 12.50 4.92 22.91
C GLN A 213 13.79 5.71 23.15
N PHE A 214 13.72 7.04 23.10
CA PHE A 214 14.84 7.91 23.39
C PHE A 214 15.38 7.72 24.81
N ASP A 215 14.49 7.74 25.81
CA ASP A 215 14.86 7.65 27.23
C ASP A 215 15.52 6.30 27.58
N ASN A 216 15.06 5.20 26.97
CA ASN A 216 15.60 3.87 27.23
C ASN A 216 16.83 3.51 26.41
N TRP A 217 17.18 4.31 25.42
CA TRP A 217 18.33 4.06 24.57
C TRP A 217 19.35 5.22 24.64
N PHE A 218 19.16 6.28 23.89
CA PHE A 218 20.15 7.35 23.75
C PHE A 218 20.40 8.09 25.08
N ALA A 219 19.33 8.41 25.79
CA ALA A 219 19.43 9.10 27.08
C ALA A 219 20.21 8.32 28.16
N GLN A 220 20.34 7.00 28.01
CA GLN A 220 21.11 6.16 28.92
C GLN A 220 22.60 6.52 28.91
N ALA A 221 23.11 7.10 27.85
CA ALA A 221 24.47 7.64 27.82
C ALA A 221 24.69 8.73 28.88
N PHE A 222 23.68 9.56 29.15
CA PHE A 222 23.72 10.61 30.16
C PHE A 222 23.47 10.06 31.58
N VAL A 223 22.66 9.00 31.70
CA VAL A 223 22.33 8.39 33.00
C VAL A 223 23.49 7.54 33.53
N LYS A 224 24.15 6.77 32.67
CA LYS A 224 25.20 5.81 33.02
C LYS A 224 26.61 6.41 33.04
N THR A 225 26.76 7.62 32.52
CA THR A 225 28.01 8.38 32.52
C THR A 225 27.80 9.65 33.32
N ASN A 226 28.88 10.29 33.76
CA ASN A 226 28.77 11.62 34.39
C ASN A 226 28.07 12.58 33.40
N PRO A 227 26.92 13.21 33.77
CA PRO A 227 26.14 14.05 32.86
C PRO A 227 26.91 15.25 32.29
N GLU A 228 27.83 15.81 33.05
CA GLU A 228 28.67 16.95 32.60
C GLU A 228 29.66 16.50 31.52
N ILE A 229 30.27 15.33 31.70
CA ILE A 229 31.14 14.73 30.70
C ILE A 229 30.34 14.39 29.45
N ALA A 230 29.17 13.74 29.59
CA ALA A 230 28.32 13.40 28.48
C ALA A 230 27.94 14.64 27.66
N ARG A 231 27.46 15.73 28.28
CA ARG A 231 27.13 17.00 27.60
C ARG A 231 28.32 17.64 26.91
N ARG A 232 29.51 17.48 27.47
CA ARG A 232 30.74 18.01 26.88
C ARG A 232 31.20 17.23 25.66
N VAL A 233 31.04 15.91 25.67
CA VAL A 233 31.55 14.98 24.64
C VAL A 233 30.52 14.70 23.53
N LEU A 234 29.28 14.44 23.92
CA LEU A 234 28.19 14.15 22.94
C LEU A 234 27.73 15.46 22.31
N LYS A 235 28.21 15.75 21.11
CA LYS A 235 27.89 16.96 20.35
C LYS A 235 26.81 16.75 19.31
N TYR A 236 26.66 15.53 18.81
CA TYR A 236 25.79 15.20 17.71
C TYR A 236 25.00 13.93 18.02
N MET A 237 23.75 13.92 17.56
CA MET A 237 22.90 12.74 17.48
C MET A 237 22.58 12.52 16.00
N HIS A 238 22.92 11.34 15.49
CA HIS A 238 22.56 10.96 14.14
C HIS A 238 21.21 10.23 14.15
N VAL A 239 20.28 10.71 13.34
CA VAL A 239 18.99 10.06 13.07
C VAL A 239 18.92 9.86 11.58
N ASP A 240 18.80 8.62 11.17
CA ASP A 240 18.79 8.22 9.77
C ASP A 240 17.39 7.74 9.31
N SER A 241 17.35 7.02 8.24
CA SER A 241 16.17 6.59 7.53
C SER A 241 15.20 5.73 8.36
N TRP A 242 13.94 5.80 8.02
CA TRP A 242 12.93 4.86 8.50
C TRP A 242 13.00 3.56 7.69
N GLU A 243 13.60 2.52 8.26
CA GLU A 243 13.91 1.27 7.55
C GLU A 243 13.04 0.06 7.94
N CYS A 244 12.25 0.19 8.98
CA CYS A 244 11.46 -0.92 9.53
C CYS A 244 9.99 -0.86 9.05
N GLY A 245 9.77 -1.10 7.78
CA GLY A 245 8.44 -1.10 7.19
C GLY A 245 7.76 0.26 7.17
N SER A 246 6.45 0.28 7.14
CA SER A 246 5.64 1.50 7.13
C SER A 246 4.61 1.49 8.26
N GLN A 247 4.10 2.67 8.58
CA GLN A 247 3.01 2.87 9.52
C GLN A 247 2.04 3.87 8.91
N ASN A 248 0.75 3.56 8.86
CA ASN A 248 -0.26 4.42 8.26
C ASN A 248 -1.43 4.74 9.20
N TRP A 249 -1.48 4.14 10.38
CA TRP A 249 -2.57 4.35 11.32
C TRP A 249 -2.13 4.20 12.78
N ASN A 250 -2.83 4.90 13.67
CA ASN A 250 -2.89 4.65 15.10
C ASN A 250 -4.23 5.15 15.66
N LYS A 251 -4.44 5.01 16.97
CA LYS A 251 -5.70 5.41 17.64
C LYS A 251 -6.05 6.90 17.47
N ARG A 252 -5.08 7.76 17.18
CA ARG A 252 -5.27 9.21 17.07
C ARG A 252 -5.26 9.70 15.62
N PHE A 253 -4.95 8.85 14.66
CA PHE A 253 -4.72 9.27 13.27
C PHE A 253 -5.91 10.04 12.68
N ALA A 254 -7.14 9.55 12.85
CA ALA A 254 -8.33 10.24 12.34
C ALA A 254 -8.52 11.64 12.97
N ILE A 255 -8.22 11.79 14.26
CA ILE A 255 -8.29 13.07 14.98
C ILE A 255 -7.22 14.04 14.43
N GLU A 256 -6.00 13.57 14.29
CA GLU A 256 -4.89 14.36 13.74
C GLU A 256 -5.13 14.74 12.27
N PHE A 257 -5.70 13.83 11.48
CA PHE A 257 -6.10 14.10 10.11
C PHE A 257 -7.13 15.24 10.06
N GLN A 258 -8.22 15.12 10.83
CA GLN A 258 -9.26 16.15 10.87
C GLN A 258 -8.71 17.51 11.31
N LYS A 259 -7.84 17.53 12.32
CA LYS A 259 -7.18 18.75 12.78
C LYS A 259 -6.36 19.42 11.69
N ARG A 260 -5.63 18.64 10.88
CA ARG A 260 -4.70 19.13 9.86
C ARG A 260 -5.37 19.42 8.53
N ARG A 261 -6.36 18.62 8.15
CA ARG A 261 -7.04 18.69 6.84
C ARG A 261 -8.36 19.45 6.87
N GLY A 262 -8.96 19.63 8.07
CA GLY A 262 -10.22 20.38 8.23
C GLY A 262 -11.49 19.58 7.94
N TYR A 263 -11.38 18.27 7.68
CA TYR A 263 -12.54 17.40 7.44
C TYR A 263 -12.34 15.99 8.02
N ASP A 264 -13.47 15.28 8.21
CA ASP A 264 -13.47 13.91 8.77
C ASP A 264 -13.06 12.88 7.72
N LEU A 265 -12.07 12.05 8.06
CA LEU A 265 -11.61 10.93 7.22
C LEU A 265 -12.55 9.72 7.26
N MET A 266 -13.34 9.55 8.33
CA MET A 266 -14.09 8.32 8.57
C MET A 266 -15.06 7.94 7.44
N PRO A 267 -15.79 8.86 6.81
CA PRO A 267 -16.64 8.54 5.66
C PRO A 267 -15.85 8.05 4.43
N TYR A 268 -14.59 8.38 4.34
CA TYR A 268 -13.69 8.04 3.23
C TYR A 268 -12.82 6.81 3.47
N LEU A 269 -13.05 6.07 4.56
CA LEU A 269 -12.29 4.84 4.85
C LEU A 269 -12.27 3.83 3.70
N PRO A 270 -13.30 3.69 2.83
CA PRO A 270 -13.22 2.80 1.67
C PRO A 270 -12.02 3.08 0.76
N LEU A 271 -11.54 4.33 0.68
CA LEU A 271 -10.31 4.67 -0.07
C LEU A 271 -9.08 3.94 0.45
N LEU A 272 -9.02 3.67 1.76
CA LEU A 272 -7.90 2.93 2.36
C LEU A 272 -7.90 1.44 1.99
N ALA A 273 -8.96 0.97 1.34
CA ALA A 273 -9.05 -0.34 0.70
C ALA A 273 -8.99 -0.24 -0.84
N GLY A 274 -8.57 0.89 -1.38
CA GLY A 274 -8.47 1.14 -2.82
C GLY A 274 -9.81 1.32 -3.53
N ILE A 275 -10.92 1.45 -2.82
CA ILE A 275 -12.25 1.63 -3.39
C ILE A 275 -12.43 3.11 -3.79
N PRO A 276 -12.65 3.43 -5.08
CA PRO A 276 -12.78 4.82 -5.52
C PRO A 276 -14.08 5.45 -5.00
N MET A 277 -13.98 6.72 -4.60
CA MET A 277 -15.10 7.49 -4.04
C MET A 277 -15.23 8.84 -4.72
N GLU A 278 -16.47 9.31 -4.92
CA GLU A 278 -16.87 10.59 -5.53
C GLU A 278 -16.37 10.73 -6.98
N SER A 279 -15.07 10.80 -7.17
CA SER A 279 -14.36 10.81 -8.45
C SER A 279 -12.94 10.31 -8.25
N VAL A 280 -12.23 10.00 -9.32
CA VAL A 280 -10.80 9.68 -9.29
C VAL A 280 -10.01 10.85 -8.72
N GLU A 281 -10.27 12.06 -9.19
CA GLU A 281 -9.60 13.27 -8.71
C GLU A 281 -9.77 13.48 -7.20
N GLN A 282 -11.00 13.37 -6.71
CA GLN A 282 -11.29 13.52 -5.27
C GLN A 282 -10.66 12.40 -4.45
N SER A 283 -10.70 11.16 -4.94
CA SER A 283 -10.05 10.02 -4.30
C SER A 283 -8.54 10.21 -4.17
N GLU A 284 -7.87 10.63 -5.25
CA GLU A 284 -6.42 10.89 -5.26
C GLU A 284 -6.04 12.06 -4.33
N LYS A 285 -6.89 13.11 -4.27
CA LYS A 285 -6.69 14.23 -3.36
C LYS A 285 -6.75 13.81 -1.90
N ILE A 286 -7.78 13.04 -1.51
CA ILE A 286 -7.91 12.56 -0.13
C ILE A 286 -6.74 11.62 0.23
N LEU A 287 -6.33 10.74 -0.67
CA LEU A 287 -5.19 9.86 -0.43
C LEU A 287 -3.86 10.63 -0.34
N ARG A 288 -3.72 11.74 -1.06
CA ARG A 288 -2.60 12.67 -0.86
C ARG A 288 -2.64 13.29 0.53
N ASP A 289 -3.81 13.75 0.99
CA ASP A 289 -3.99 14.32 2.32
C ASP A 289 -3.66 13.31 3.43
N VAL A 290 -3.98 12.02 3.24
CA VAL A 290 -3.54 10.93 4.13
C VAL A 290 -2.01 10.85 4.21
N ARG A 291 -1.31 10.78 3.06
CA ARG A 291 0.16 10.72 3.04
C ARG A 291 0.80 11.96 3.63
N THR A 292 0.27 13.14 3.33
CA THR A 292 0.76 14.40 3.90
C THR A 292 0.60 14.41 5.42
N THR A 293 -0.54 13.90 5.93
CA THR A 293 -0.75 13.77 7.37
C THR A 293 0.26 12.81 8.02
N ILE A 294 0.55 11.68 7.37
CA ILE A 294 1.58 10.74 7.84
C ILE A 294 2.95 11.44 7.93
N SER A 295 3.34 12.14 6.85
CA SER A 295 4.61 12.86 6.79
C SER A 295 4.74 13.93 7.88
N GLU A 296 3.71 14.74 8.04
CA GLU A 296 3.67 15.79 9.08
C GLU A 296 3.75 15.21 10.49
N LEU A 297 3.03 14.11 10.76
CA LEU A 297 3.08 13.44 12.07
C LEU A 297 4.48 12.92 12.39
N VAL A 298 5.18 12.35 11.41
CA VAL A 298 6.55 11.86 11.61
C VAL A 298 7.51 13.03 11.92
N VAL A 299 7.33 14.16 11.23
CA VAL A 299 8.17 15.35 11.47
C VAL A 299 7.90 15.96 12.85
N ASP A 300 6.63 16.07 13.24
CA ASP A 300 6.24 16.73 14.50
C ASP A 300 6.58 15.88 15.74
N VAL A 301 6.65 14.57 15.61
CA VAL A 301 6.88 13.65 16.73
C VAL A 301 8.34 13.30 16.88
#